data_bd6ca777525dd6bc4458a54ae2982805
#
_entry.id   bd6ca777525dd6bc4458a54ae2982805
#
_cell.length_a   1.000
_cell.length_b   1.000
_cell.length_c   1.000
_cell.angle_alpha   90.00
_cell.angle_beta   90.00
_cell.angle_gamma   90.00
#
_symmetry.space_group_name_H-M   'P 1'
#
loop_
_entity.id
_entity.type
_entity.pdbx_description
1 polymer ?
#
loop_
_entity_poly.entity_id
_entity_poly.type
_entity_poly.pdbx_seq_one_letter_code
_entity_poly.pdbx_strand_id
1 'polypeptide(L)'
;LLFCMIVSLSGCATILRLQTDFVTPMICELVDQAANSKNIRVVREGIGANALLVSGFSNISPTNRRLLRKSAYVYCAYGLMVEDTDPAFASDLYAMGKGYGLRALKMNSRFKKGLQDGNHIPDLVQYLGKRDLDAMVWTGVNTGLWIFMNMEDSSSLIELADAVALVQRSLEIDENYYFGLGKVFIGAYYALIPDFFGTGGGPEASAKMFSEA
;
A
#
# COMPACT_ATOMS: atom_id res chain seq x y z
N LEU A 1 -5.65 -44.24 4.77
CA LEU A 1 -4.29 -43.69 4.60
C LEU A 1 -4.31 -42.30 3.93
N LEU A 2 -5.01 -42.14 2.79
CA LEU A 2 -5.10 -40.84 2.07
C LEU A 2 -5.75 -39.73 2.90
N PHE A 3 -6.79 -40.06 3.68
CA PHE A 3 -7.49 -39.12 4.57
C PHE A 3 -6.60 -38.65 5.75
N CYS A 4 -5.80 -39.55 6.32
CA CYS A 4 -4.83 -39.19 7.36
C CYS A 4 -3.70 -38.29 6.82
N MET A 5 -3.27 -38.49 5.56
CA MET A 5 -2.26 -37.63 4.92
C MET A 5 -2.78 -36.20 4.66
N ILE A 6 -4.04 -36.05 4.25
CA ILE A 6 -4.68 -34.74 4.00
C ILE A 6 -4.85 -33.97 5.32
N VAL A 7 -5.21 -34.64 6.41
CA VAL A 7 -5.37 -34.03 7.74
C VAL A 7 -4.01 -33.59 8.30
N SER A 8 -2.93 -34.35 8.09
CA SER A 8 -1.59 -33.95 8.55
C SER A 8 -1.04 -32.74 7.78
N LEU A 9 -1.26 -32.62 6.48
CA LEU A 9 -0.82 -31.46 5.67
C LEU A 9 -1.58 -30.18 6.03
N SER A 10 -2.88 -30.27 6.29
CA SER A 10 -3.68 -29.12 6.75
C SER A 10 -3.29 -28.67 8.16
N GLY A 11 -2.87 -29.60 9.03
CA GLY A 11 -2.37 -29.29 10.37
C GLY A 11 -1.09 -28.45 10.36
N CYS A 12 -0.10 -28.81 9.53
CA CYS A 12 1.15 -28.06 9.43
C CYS A 12 0.96 -26.63 8.95
N ALA A 13 0.13 -26.41 7.93
CA ALA A 13 -0.14 -25.05 7.43
C ALA A 13 -0.87 -24.18 8.48
N THR A 14 -1.77 -24.77 9.25
CA THR A 14 -2.49 -24.06 10.32
C THR A 14 -1.55 -23.69 11.47
N ILE A 15 -0.67 -24.60 11.89
CA ILE A 15 0.33 -24.34 12.92
C ILE A 15 1.26 -23.21 12.48
N LEU A 16 1.75 -23.25 11.26
CA LEU A 16 2.64 -22.22 10.73
C LEU A 16 1.99 -20.83 10.70
N ARG A 17 0.69 -20.75 10.35
CA ARG A 17 -0.09 -19.50 10.41
C ARG A 17 -0.22 -18.98 11.84
N LEU A 18 -0.57 -19.84 12.78
CA LEU A 18 -0.68 -19.46 14.20
C LEU A 18 0.64 -18.93 14.75
N GLN A 19 1.76 -19.59 14.43
CA GLN A 19 3.09 -19.12 14.79
C GLN A 19 3.41 -17.76 14.17
N THR A 20 3.10 -17.58 12.88
CA THR A 20 3.26 -16.31 12.18
C THR A 20 2.43 -15.21 12.83
N ASP A 21 1.17 -15.46 13.15
CA ASP A 21 0.30 -14.48 13.78
C ASP A 21 0.80 -14.10 15.19
N PHE A 22 1.38 -15.05 15.91
CA PHE A 22 1.98 -14.81 17.23
C PHE A 22 3.20 -13.88 17.16
N VAL A 23 4.08 -14.05 16.16
CA VAL A 23 5.29 -13.22 16.00
C VAL A 23 5.04 -11.93 15.21
N THR A 24 3.85 -11.75 14.63
CA THR A 24 3.49 -10.55 13.84
C THR A 24 3.77 -9.22 14.56
N PRO A 25 3.44 -9.03 15.87
CA PRO A 25 3.74 -7.78 16.56
C PRO A 25 5.24 -7.46 16.55
N MET A 26 6.08 -8.46 16.77
CA MET A 26 7.53 -8.29 16.76
C MET A 26 8.06 -7.94 15.37
N ILE A 27 7.56 -8.60 14.32
CA ILE A 27 7.94 -8.29 12.93
C ILE A 27 7.56 -6.85 12.57
N CYS A 28 6.35 -6.44 12.91
CA CYS A 28 5.91 -5.07 12.65
C CYS A 28 6.76 -4.04 13.40
N GLU A 29 7.11 -4.31 14.66
CA GLU A 29 7.97 -3.45 15.45
C GLU A 29 9.38 -3.33 14.85
N LEU A 30 9.97 -4.43 14.39
CA LEU A 30 11.27 -4.39 13.70
C LEU A 30 11.24 -3.51 12.44
N VAL A 31 10.15 -3.55 11.67
CA VAL A 31 9.96 -2.67 10.51
C VAL A 31 9.85 -1.21 10.95
N ASP A 32 9.12 -0.93 12.02
CA ASP A 32 8.96 0.43 12.53
C ASP A 32 10.28 0.99 13.10
N GLN A 33 11.07 0.17 13.77
CA GLN A 33 12.41 0.53 14.23
C GLN A 33 13.37 0.81 13.06
N ALA A 34 13.31 0.02 11.99
CA ALA A 34 14.08 0.27 10.78
C ALA A 34 13.70 1.60 10.12
N ALA A 35 12.39 1.89 10.04
CA ALA A 35 11.87 3.14 9.48
C ALA A 35 12.30 4.38 10.28
N ASN A 36 12.46 4.25 11.61
CA ASN A 36 12.91 5.32 12.51
C ASN A 36 14.44 5.41 12.65
N SER A 37 15.19 4.59 11.92
CA SER A 37 16.64 4.60 11.98
C SER A 37 17.22 5.90 11.45
N LYS A 38 18.12 6.51 12.20
CA LYS A 38 18.85 7.72 11.79
C LYS A 38 19.91 7.45 10.70
N ASN A 39 20.28 6.18 10.49
CA ASN A 39 21.28 5.79 9.52
C ASN A 39 20.62 5.29 8.22
N ILE A 40 20.35 6.22 7.32
CA ILE A 40 19.69 5.94 6.03
C ILE A 40 20.47 4.93 5.18
N ARG A 41 21.80 4.88 5.31
CA ARG A 41 22.62 3.93 4.57
C ARG A 41 22.35 2.49 5.02
N VAL A 42 22.30 2.24 6.32
CA VAL A 42 21.95 0.93 6.88
C VAL A 42 20.55 0.50 6.46
N VAL A 43 19.59 1.45 6.49
CA VAL A 43 18.22 1.18 6.03
C VAL A 43 18.21 0.79 4.56
N ARG A 44 18.90 1.54 3.71
CA ARG A 44 19.00 1.27 2.26
C ARG A 44 19.60 -0.12 1.96
N GLU A 45 20.68 -0.48 2.65
CA GLU A 45 21.34 -1.78 2.47
C GLU A 45 20.48 -2.95 2.99
N GLY A 46 19.63 -2.71 4.00
CA GLY A 46 18.82 -3.76 4.64
C GLY A 46 17.39 -3.88 4.15
N ILE A 47 16.86 -2.88 3.41
CA ILE A 47 15.43 -2.81 3.11
C ILE A 47 14.94 -3.97 2.24
N GLY A 48 15.75 -4.46 1.30
CA GLY A 48 15.40 -5.63 0.48
C GLY A 48 15.17 -6.89 1.31
N ALA A 49 16.04 -7.15 2.29
CA ALA A 49 15.86 -8.26 3.21
C ALA A 49 14.60 -8.11 4.07
N ASN A 50 14.31 -6.90 4.55
CA ASN A 50 13.09 -6.60 5.28
C ASN A 50 11.83 -6.82 4.41
N ALA A 51 11.86 -6.42 3.15
CA ALA A 51 10.76 -6.62 2.21
C ALA A 51 10.47 -8.10 1.99
N LEU A 52 11.50 -8.92 1.76
CA LEU A 52 11.38 -10.37 1.62
C LEU A 52 10.85 -11.03 2.90
N LEU A 53 11.34 -10.61 4.06
CA LEU A 53 10.91 -11.15 5.36
C LEU A 53 9.41 -10.90 5.57
N VAL A 54 8.97 -9.63 5.49
CA VAL A 54 7.58 -9.25 5.78
C VAL A 54 6.63 -9.86 4.74
N SER A 55 7.00 -9.87 3.47
CA SER A 55 6.20 -10.49 2.42
C SER A 55 6.13 -12.01 2.54
N GLY A 56 7.23 -12.66 2.94
CA GLY A 56 7.25 -14.09 3.24
C GLY A 56 6.25 -14.46 4.32
N PHE A 57 6.24 -13.74 5.45
CA PHE A 57 5.24 -13.93 6.51
C PHE A 57 3.81 -13.60 6.04
N SER A 58 3.64 -12.58 5.20
CA SER A 58 2.34 -12.24 4.60
C SER A 58 1.79 -13.34 3.69
N ASN A 59 2.68 -14.12 3.07
CA ASN A 59 2.28 -15.26 2.24
C ASN A 59 1.96 -16.52 3.07
N ILE A 60 2.64 -16.71 4.19
CA ILE A 60 2.34 -17.77 5.16
C ILE A 60 0.98 -17.51 5.84
N SER A 61 0.72 -16.27 6.24
CA SER A 61 -0.56 -15.85 6.85
C SER A 61 -1.29 -14.81 5.97
N PRO A 62 -1.92 -15.26 4.85
CA PRO A 62 -2.48 -14.37 3.82
C PRO A 62 -3.70 -13.56 4.28
N THR A 63 -4.24 -13.86 5.45
CA THR A 63 -5.33 -13.13 6.09
C THR A 63 -4.86 -12.24 7.24
N ASN A 64 -3.55 -12.15 7.49
CA ASN A 64 -2.99 -11.26 8.49
C ASN A 64 -2.92 -9.82 7.97
N ARG A 65 -3.92 -9.03 8.32
CA ARG A 65 -4.03 -7.62 7.87
C ARG A 65 -2.81 -6.77 8.24
N ARG A 66 -2.20 -6.99 9.41
CA ARG A 66 -1.03 -6.21 9.85
C ARG A 66 0.17 -6.45 8.94
N LEU A 67 0.46 -7.71 8.63
CA LEU A 67 1.56 -8.07 7.73
C LEU A 67 1.32 -7.53 6.31
N LEU A 68 0.10 -7.68 5.78
CA LEU A 68 -0.24 -7.16 4.45
C LEU A 68 -0.01 -5.64 4.34
N ARG A 69 -0.44 -4.87 5.36
CA ARG A 69 -0.22 -3.42 5.40
C ARG A 69 1.27 -3.07 5.51
N LYS A 70 2.02 -3.78 6.35
CA LYS A 70 3.47 -3.60 6.48
C LYS A 70 4.21 -3.96 5.21
N SER A 71 3.80 -5.02 4.50
CA SER A 71 4.35 -5.32 3.17
C SER A 71 4.12 -4.17 2.20
N ALA A 72 2.89 -3.63 2.12
CA ALA A 72 2.60 -2.49 1.23
C ALA A 72 3.49 -1.28 1.55
N TYR A 73 3.69 -0.96 2.82
CA TYR A 73 4.59 0.10 3.27
C TYR A 73 6.06 -0.15 2.89
N VAL A 74 6.59 -1.35 3.22
CA VAL A 74 8.02 -1.64 2.99
C VAL A 74 8.37 -1.66 1.51
N TYR A 75 7.47 -2.19 0.66
CA TYR A 75 7.67 -2.17 -0.80
C TYR A 75 7.63 -0.75 -1.35
N CYS A 76 6.75 0.14 -0.84
CA CYS A 76 6.75 1.56 -1.18
C CYS A 76 8.10 2.21 -0.80
N ALA A 77 8.53 2.03 0.44
CA ALA A 77 9.80 2.60 0.92
C ALA A 77 11.01 2.07 0.13
N TYR A 78 10.99 0.81 -0.26
CA TYR A 78 12.05 0.22 -1.07
C TYR A 78 12.07 0.82 -2.48
N GLY A 79 10.91 0.97 -3.12
CA GLY A 79 10.79 1.63 -4.42
C GLY A 79 11.39 3.04 -4.39
N LEU A 80 11.00 3.87 -3.41
CA LEU A 80 11.54 5.22 -3.21
C LEU A 80 13.07 5.26 -3.01
N MET A 81 13.68 4.21 -2.48
CA MET A 81 15.14 4.16 -2.27
C MET A 81 15.92 3.80 -3.52
N VAL A 82 15.28 3.21 -4.52
CA VAL A 82 15.96 2.73 -5.73
C VAL A 82 15.51 3.44 -7.00
N GLU A 83 14.44 4.23 -6.99
CA GLU A 83 13.82 4.82 -8.17
C GLU A 83 14.78 5.70 -9.01
N ASP A 84 15.69 6.42 -8.35
CA ASP A 84 16.67 7.25 -9.03
C ASP A 84 17.74 6.42 -9.77
N THR A 85 17.99 5.19 -9.34
CA THR A 85 19.07 4.33 -9.86
C THR A 85 18.55 3.19 -10.72
N ASP A 86 17.35 2.70 -10.45
CA ASP A 86 16.70 1.61 -11.19
C ASP A 86 15.18 1.82 -11.21
N PRO A 87 14.68 2.71 -12.11
CA PRO A 87 13.25 3.02 -12.22
C PRO A 87 12.38 1.80 -12.57
N ALA A 88 12.92 0.88 -13.37
CA ALA A 88 12.19 -0.34 -13.74
C ALA A 88 11.94 -1.23 -12.52
N PHE A 89 12.97 -1.43 -11.70
CA PHE A 89 12.85 -2.19 -10.46
C PHE A 89 11.94 -1.47 -9.44
N ALA A 90 12.02 -0.14 -9.36
CA ALA A 90 11.11 0.64 -8.51
C ALA A 90 9.64 0.44 -8.92
N SER A 91 9.35 0.43 -10.23
CA SER A 91 8.02 0.13 -10.76
C SER A 91 7.52 -1.24 -10.28
N ASP A 92 8.34 -2.28 -10.36
CA ASP A 92 8.00 -3.62 -9.88
C ASP A 92 7.69 -3.62 -8.37
N LEU A 93 8.50 -2.91 -7.57
CA LEU A 93 8.31 -2.79 -6.13
C LEU A 93 6.99 -2.08 -5.78
N TYR A 94 6.65 -0.99 -6.49
CA TYR A 94 5.38 -0.30 -6.31
C TYR A 94 4.19 -1.18 -6.70
N ALA A 95 4.29 -1.96 -7.78
CA ALA A 95 3.28 -2.93 -8.16
C ALA A 95 3.07 -3.99 -7.08
N MET A 96 4.14 -4.49 -6.47
CA MET A 96 4.06 -5.42 -5.34
C MET A 96 3.40 -4.76 -4.11
N GLY A 97 3.81 -3.54 -3.76
CA GLY A 97 3.22 -2.78 -2.65
C GLY A 97 1.72 -2.55 -2.83
N LYS A 98 1.29 -2.13 -4.03
CA LYS A 98 -0.12 -2.02 -4.45
C LYS A 98 -0.86 -3.33 -4.23
N GLY A 99 -0.28 -4.45 -4.67
CA GLY A 99 -0.87 -5.78 -4.54
C GLY A 99 -1.12 -6.18 -3.07
N TYR A 100 -0.15 -5.96 -2.18
CA TYR A 100 -0.30 -6.23 -0.74
C TYR A 100 -1.34 -5.31 -0.10
N GLY A 101 -1.35 -4.03 -0.43
CA GLY A 101 -2.34 -3.08 0.05
C GLY A 101 -3.76 -3.45 -0.36
N LEU A 102 -3.96 -3.80 -1.63
CA LEU A 102 -5.27 -4.24 -2.13
C LEU A 102 -5.74 -5.54 -1.46
N ARG A 103 -4.84 -6.48 -1.18
CA ARG A 103 -5.16 -7.68 -0.37
C ARG A 103 -5.65 -7.29 1.02
N ALA A 104 -5.02 -6.31 1.67
CA ALA A 104 -5.45 -5.81 2.98
C ALA A 104 -6.84 -5.14 2.92
N LEU A 105 -7.12 -4.33 1.90
CA LEU A 105 -8.43 -3.70 1.67
C LEU A 105 -9.53 -4.74 1.43
N LYS A 106 -9.25 -5.80 0.67
CA LYS A 106 -10.18 -6.92 0.43
C LYS A 106 -10.53 -7.73 1.68
N MET A 107 -9.90 -7.46 2.82
CA MET A 107 -10.34 -8.01 4.10
C MET A 107 -11.57 -7.28 4.69
N ASN A 108 -11.92 -6.11 4.15
CA ASN A 108 -13.22 -5.50 4.35
C ASN A 108 -14.24 -6.22 3.45
N SER A 109 -15.22 -6.87 4.05
CA SER A 109 -16.16 -7.75 3.33
C SER A 109 -17.04 -7.00 2.32
N ARG A 110 -17.45 -5.75 2.66
CA ARG A 110 -18.27 -4.93 1.76
C ARG A 110 -17.46 -4.46 0.56
N PHE A 111 -16.25 -3.98 0.80
CA PHE A 111 -15.31 -3.59 -0.25
C PHE A 111 -14.98 -4.76 -1.19
N LYS A 112 -14.64 -5.94 -0.61
CA LYS A 112 -14.37 -7.15 -1.38
C LYS A 112 -15.57 -7.56 -2.24
N LYS A 113 -16.78 -7.58 -1.64
CA LYS A 113 -18.00 -7.96 -2.36
C LYS A 113 -18.27 -6.98 -3.50
N GLY A 114 -18.17 -5.67 -3.27
CA GLY A 114 -18.37 -4.67 -4.31
C GLY A 114 -17.44 -4.87 -5.52
N LEU A 115 -16.14 -5.14 -5.28
CA LEU A 115 -15.19 -5.47 -6.37
C LEU A 115 -15.59 -6.75 -7.12
N GLN A 116 -16.09 -7.77 -6.42
CA GLN A 116 -16.56 -9.01 -7.05
C GLN A 116 -17.83 -8.80 -7.88
N ASP A 117 -18.67 -7.84 -7.47
CA ASP A 117 -19.88 -7.44 -8.18
C ASP A 117 -19.58 -6.48 -9.37
N GLY A 118 -18.28 -6.16 -9.64
CA GLY A 118 -17.84 -5.35 -10.77
C GLY A 118 -17.82 -3.84 -10.52
N ASN A 119 -18.00 -3.38 -9.28
CA ASN A 119 -17.91 -1.95 -8.96
C ASN A 119 -16.46 -1.48 -8.91
N HIS A 120 -16.21 -0.20 -9.17
CA HIS A 120 -14.90 0.43 -9.13
C HIS A 120 -14.53 0.91 -7.71
N ILE A 121 -13.24 1.03 -7.43
CA ILE A 121 -12.73 1.45 -6.12
C ILE A 121 -13.33 2.78 -5.65
N PRO A 122 -13.46 3.82 -6.49
CA PRO A 122 -14.10 5.09 -6.09
C PRO A 122 -15.50 4.93 -5.48
N ASP A 123 -16.29 4.00 -5.98
CA ASP A 123 -17.64 3.74 -5.46
C ASP A 123 -17.63 2.99 -4.11
N LEU A 124 -16.52 2.34 -3.81
CA LEU A 124 -16.38 1.42 -2.67
C LEU A 124 -15.63 2.02 -1.48
N VAL A 125 -14.90 3.13 -1.65
CA VAL A 125 -14.12 3.75 -0.57
C VAL A 125 -14.98 4.15 0.63
N GLN A 126 -16.26 4.43 0.43
CA GLN A 126 -17.21 4.72 1.50
C GLN A 126 -17.35 3.60 2.55
N TYR A 127 -17.05 2.35 2.17
CA TYR A 127 -17.08 1.20 3.08
C TYR A 127 -15.80 1.03 3.89
N LEU A 128 -14.75 1.78 3.54
CA LEU A 128 -13.47 1.78 4.23
C LEU A 128 -13.47 2.79 5.38
N GLY A 129 -12.89 2.40 6.50
CA GLY A 129 -12.88 3.21 7.72
C GLY A 129 -11.49 3.24 8.38
N LYS A 130 -11.43 3.75 9.62
CA LYS A 130 -10.16 3.91 10.37
C LYS A 130 -9.32 2.63 10.43
N ARG A 131 -9.94 1.45 10.44
CA ARG A 131 -9.24 0.15 10.45
C ARG A 131 -8.52 -0.15 9.14
N ASP A 132 -8.92 0.52 8.04
CA ASP A 132 -8.39 0.30 6.70
C ASP A 132 -7.42 1.42 6.29
N LEU A 133 -7.18 2.42 7.15
CA LEU A 133 -6.43 3.66 6.87
C LEU A 133 -5.04 3.37 6.28
N ASP A 134 -4.22 2.58 6.97
CA ASP A 134 -2.89 2.19 6.45
C ASP A 134 -2.99 1.57 5.04
N ALA A 135 -3.97 0.68 4.85
CA ALA A 135 -4.13 -0.01 3.57
C ALA A 135 -4.57 0.96 2.46
N MET A 136 -5.43 1.94 2.76
CA MET A 136 -5.84 2.95 1.79
C MET A 136 -4.65 3.80 1.34
N VAL A 137 -3.91 4.35 2.32
CA VAL A 137 -2.76 5.22 2.02
C VAL A 137 -1.70 4.47 1.22
N TRP A 138 -1.25 3.31 1.71
CA TRP A 138 -0.17 2.60 1.03
C TRP A 138 -0.59 1.97 -0.29
N THR A 139 -1.87 1.61 -0.48
CA THR A 139 -2.36 1.20 -1.80
C THR A 139 -2.38 2.38 -2.76
N GLY A 140 -2.96 3.51 -2.36
CA GLY A 140 -3.06 4.71 -3.19
C GLY A 140 -1.69 5.26 -3.58
N VAL A 141 -0.77 5.41 -2.61
CA VAL A 141 0.59 5.91 -2.86
C VAL A 141 1.38 4.98 -3.79
N ASN A 142 1.39 3.66 -3.52
CA ASN A 142 2.05 2.72 -4.42
C ASN A 142 1.47 2.75 -5.83
N THR A 143 0.13 2.87 -5.96
CA THR A 143 -0.53 2.98 -7.28
C THR A 143 -0.11 4.25 -8.00
N GLY A 144 -0.10 5.40 -7.32
CA GLY A 144 0.33 6.67 -7.91
C GLY A 144 1.79 6.66 -8.34
N LEU A 145 2.69 6.15 -7.51
CA LEU A 145 4.12 6.01 -7.86
C LEU A 145 4.32 5.02 -9.01
N TRP A 146 3.59 3.91 -9.02
CA TRP A 146 3.62 2.98 -10.15
C TRP A 146 3.15 3.65 -11.46
N ILE A 147 2.05 4.43 -11.41
CA ILE A 147 1.58 5.20 -12.57
C ILE A 147 2.67 6.17 -13.03
N PHE A 148 3.31 6.89 -12.11
CA PHE A 148 4.38 7.83 -12.43
C PHE A 148 5.56 7.16 -13.15
N MET A 149 5.95 5.96 -12.74
CA MET A 149 7.00 5.18 -13.42
C MET A 149 6.56 4.63 -14.79
N ASN A 150 5.25 4.57 -15.08
CA ASN A 150 4.69 3.97 -16.29
C ASN A 150 3.84 4.96 -17.11
N MET A 151 4.11 6.27 -17.03
CA MET A 151 3.32 7.30 -17.71
C MET A 151 3.33 7.20 -19.24
N GLU A 152 4.32 6.54 -19.82
CA GLU A 152 4.37 6.27 -21.26
C GLU A 152 3.29 5.28 -21.72
N ASP A 153 2.83 4.40 -20.83
CA ASP A 153 1.70 3.50 -21.05
C ASP A 153 0.40 4.17 -20.57
N SER A 154 -0.41 4.65 -21.51
CA SER A 154 -1.70 5.28 -21.19
C SER A 154 -2.66 4.37 -20.40
N SER A 155 -2.47 3.06 -20.46
CA SER A 155 -3.27 2.11 -19.67
C SER A 155 -3.04 2.25 -18.16
N SER A 156 -1.85 2.71 -17.74
CA SER A 156 -1.55 2.95 -16.33
C SER A 156 -2.46 4.02 -15.73
N LEU A 157 -2.86 5.03 -16.52
CA LEU A 157 -3.70 6.14 -16.07
C LEU A 157 -5.12 5.72 -15.68
N ILE A 158 -5.57 4.55 -16.14
CA ILE A 158 -6.90 4.00 -15.77
C ILE A 158 -7.00 3.83 -14.24
N GLU A 159 -5.90 3.49 -13.58
CA GLU A 159 -5.87 3.29 -12.14
C GLU A 159 -5.73 4.59 -11.32
N LEU A 160 -5.60 5.74 -11.97
CA LEU A 160 -5.39 7.02 -11.27
C LEU A 160 -6.59 7.40 -10.39
N ALA A 161 -7.81 7.18 -10.89
CA ALA A 161 -9.03 7.43 -10.12
C ALA A 161 -9.08 6.58 -8.84
N ASP A 162 -8.63 5.35 -8.90
CA ASP A 162 -8.57 4.44 -7.76
C ASP A 162 -7.57 4.95 -6.71
N ALA A 163 -6.38 5.36 -7.14
CA ALA A 163 -5.34 5.90 -6.25
C ALA A 163 -5.83 7.16 -5.53
N VAL A 164 -6.40 8.11 -6.28
CA VAL A 164 -6.91 9.37 -5.75
C VAL A 164 -8.06 9.13 -4.76
N ALA A 165 -9.03 8.29 -5.12
CA ALA A 165 -10.17 7.99 -4.24
C ALA A 165 -9.74 7.37 -2.90
N LEU A 166 -8.77 6.45 -2.93
CA LEU A 166 -8.23 5.83 -1.71
C LEU A 166 -7.55 6.86 -0.81
N VAL A 167 -6.72 7.74 -1.38
CA VAL A 167 -6.00 8.75 -0.61
C VAL A 167 -6.95 9.84 -0.11
N GLN A 168 -7.90 10.32 -0.92
CA GLN A 168 -8.91 11.27 -0.48
C GLN A 168 -9.73 10.72 0.68
N ARG A 169 -10.17 9.45 0.59
CA ARG A 169 -10.88 8.80 1.69
C ARG A 169 -10.04 8.72 2.96
N SER A 170 -8.74 8.50 2.84
CA SER A 170 -7.84 8.49 4.01
C SER A 170 -7.74 9.86 4.68
N LEU A 171 -7.71 10.96 3.91
CA LEU A 171 -7.70 12.34 4.43
C LEU A 171 -8.99 12.68 5.17
N GLU A 172 -10.15 12.20 4.73
CA GLU A 172 -11.42 12.37 5.45
C GLU A 172 -11.41 11.71 6.83
N ILE A 173 -10.61 10.66 7.03
CA ILE A 173 -10.53 9.90 8.27
C ILE A 173 -9.45 10.45 9.20
N ASP A 174 -8.29 10.78 8.65
CA ASP A 174 -7.14 11.34 9.37
C ASP A 174 -6.24 12.10 8.39
N GLU A 175 -6.39 13.40 8.34
CA GLU A 175 -5.63 14.27 7.44
C GLU A 175 -4.13 14.35 7.77
N ASN A 176 -3.75 14.03 8.99
CA ASN A 176 -2.37 14.08 9.47
C ASN A 176 -1.70 12.69 9.48
N TYR A 177 -2.40 11.66 9.01
CA TYR A 177 -1.84 10.32 8.97
C TYR A 177 -0.50 10.30 8.23
N TYR A 178 0.49 9.66 8.84
CA TYR A 178 1.85 9.51 8.34
C TYR A 178 2.46 10.85 7.87
N PHE A 179 2.45 11.84 8.78
CA PHE A 179 3.02 13.18 8.54
C PHE A 179 2.38 13.91 7.35
N GLY A 180 1.09 13.77 7.15
CA GLY A 180 0.39 14.45 6.06
C GLY A 180 0.64 13.87 4.66
N LEU A 181 1.14 12.62 4.56
CA LEU A 181 1.47 11.98 3.27
C LEU A 181 0.31 12.03 2.25
N GLY A 182 -0.94 11.93 2.71
CA GLY A 182 -2.10 12.06 1.84
C GLY A 182 -2.20 13.44 1.19
N LYS A 183 -1.88 14.52 1.93
CA LYS A 183 -1.84 15.89 1.38
C LYS A 183 -0.73 16.05 0.35
N VAL A 184 0.45 15.49 0.63
CA VAL A 184 1.57 15.47 -0.33
C VAL A 184 1.17 14.77 -1.62
N PHE A 185 0.51 13.61 -1.53
CA PHE A 185 0.02 12.87 -2.68
C PHE A 185 -0.99 13.68 -3.51
N ILE A 186 -2.01 14.25 -2.86
CA ILE A 186 -3.04 15.05 -3.56
C ILE A 186 -2.43 16.34 -4.11
N GLY A 187 -1.46 16.94 -3.42
CA GLY A 187 -0.71 18.09 -3.94
C GLY A 187 0.03 17.76 -5.24
N ALA A 188 0.72 16.62 -5.29
CA ALA A 188 1.39 16.15 -6.49
C ALA A 188 0.39 15.83 -7.63
N TYR A 189 -0.73 15.20 -7.31
CA TYR A 189 -1.80 14.94 -8.26
C TYR A 189 -2.32 16.25 -8.88
N TYR A 190 -2.61 17.27 -8.08
CA TYR A 190 -3.07 18.57 -8.56
C TYR A 190 -2.02 19.32 -9.40
N ALA A 191 -0.73 19.12 -9.13
CA ALA A 191 0.34 19.70 -9.94
C ALA A 191 0.39 19.11 -11.37
N LEU A 192 0.03 17.84 -11.51
CA LEU A 192 0.10 17.11 -12.78
C LEU A 192 -1.16 17.26 -13.63
N ILE A 193 -2.31 17.55 -13.02
CA ILE A 193 -3.61 17.60 -13.70
C ILE A 193 -4.10 19.04 -13.78
N PRO A 194 -4.25 19.60 -15.00
CA PRO A 194 -4.76 20.93 -15.19
C PRO A 194 -6.22 21.09 -14.71
N ASP A 195 -6.54 22.26 -14.17
CA ASP A 195 -7.88 22.59 -13.61
C ASP A 195 -9.02 22.50 -14.65
N PHE A 196 -8.72 22.68 -15.94
CA PHE A 196 -9.74 22.63 -16.99
C PHE A 196 -10.45 21.26 -17.12
N PHE A 197 -9.96 20.21 -16.46
CA PHE A 197 -10.67 18.93 -16.37
C PHE A 197 -11.74 18.89 -15.27
N GLY A 198 -11.97 19.99 -14.55
CA GLY A 198 -12.93 20.05 -13.45
C GLY A 198 -12.52 19.22 -12.22
N THR A 199 -11.24 18.97 -12.09
CA THR A 199 -10.66 18.21 -10.97
C THR A 199 -10.47 19.05 -9.72
N GLY A 200 -10.63 20.38 -9.81
CA GLY A 200 -10.24 21.32 -8.77
C GLY A 200 -8.72 21.40 -8.56
N GLY A 201 -7.94 20.91 -9.55
CA GLY A 201 -6.48 20.88 -9.50
C GLY A 201 -5.84 22.20 -9.93
N GLY A 202 -4.57 22.12 -10.33
CA GLY A 202 -3.78 23.26 -10.78
C GLY A 202 -2.79 23.78 -9.72
N PRO A 203 -1.93 24.74 -10.10
CA PRO A 203 -0.81 25.16 -9.25
C PRO A 203 -1.21 25.72 -7.88
N GLU A 204 -2.32 26.45 -7.79
CA GLU A 204 -2.80 27.04 -6.53
C GLU A 204 -3.31 25.95 -5.57
N ALA A 205 -4.12 25.01 -6.06
CA ALA A 205 -4.62 23.90 -5.27
C ALA A 205 -3.48 22.98 -4.80
N SER A 206 -2.51 22.73 -5.68
CA SER A 206 -1.30 21.99 -5.37
C SER A 206 -0.48 22.68 -4.26
N ALA A 207 -0.18 23.97 -4.42
CA ALA A 207 0.57 24.75 -3.43
C ALA A 207 -0.12 24.75 -2.06
N LYS A 208 -1.46 24.86 -2.05
CA LYS A 208 -2.24 24.76 -0.81
C LYS A 208 -2.04 23.42 -0.11
N MET A 209 -2.19 22.31 -0.83
CA MET A 209 -2.01 20.96 -0.27
C MET A 209 -0.62 20.77 0.33
N PHE A 210 0.44 21.22 -0.35
CA PHE A 210 1.81 21.14 0.18
C PHE A 210 2.03 22.05 1.38
N SER A 211 1.35 23.21 1.47
CA SER A 211 1.48 24.11 2.64
C SER A 211 0.78 23.59 3.88
N GLU A 212 -0.19 22.68 3.72
CA GLU A 212 -0.96 22.08 4.81
C GLU A 212 -0.41 20.69 5.23
N ALA A 213 0.57 20.16 4.49
CA ALA A 213 1.22 18.89 4.78
C ALA A 213 2.34 19.06 5.83
#